data_9f8afe6609c370f97eb13850962a28e1
#
_entry.id   9f8afe6609c370f97eb13850962a28e1
#
_cell.length_a   1.000
_cell.length_b   1.000
_cell.length_c   1.000
_cell.angle_alpha   90.00
_cell.angle_beta   90.00
_cell.angle_gamma   90.00
#
_symmetry.space_group_name_H-M   'P 1'
#
loop_
_entity.id
_entity.type
_entity.pdbx_description
1 polymer ?
#
loop_
_entity_poly.entity_id
_entity_poly.type
_entity_poly.pdbx_seq_one_letter_code
_entity_poly.pdbx_strand_id
1 'polypeptide(L)'
;MEYLSAAHALGIVTVMNLSPLPTAEQAREFPWGKLTWLIVNEGEAGGLLTSVGEPHAADVIELALPEGTPEDQTAVRSAHAIGSKLASHPTFKRTNVICTLGSVGLIAFVSLAQGAGKSALYLPAAKLDGPVVDTTGAGDCFTGYFVSGLMDTRQGRKEDLVEVLNMSVKVRPL
;
A
#
# COMPACT_ATOMS: atom_id res chain seq x y z
N MET A 1 20.12 -4.06 -4.31
CA MET A 1 20.25 -3.24 -3.09
C MET A 1 20.91 -1.88 -3.35
N GLU A 2 21.91 -1.82 -4.19
CA GLU A 2 22.64 -0.58 -4.55
C GLU A 2 21.73 0.45 -5.20
N TYR A 3 20.87 0.06 -6.16
CA TYR A 3 19.97 0.97 -6.87
C TYR A 3 18.96 1.67 -5.92
N LEU A 4 18.39 0.92 -4.95
CA LEU A 4 17.47 1.52 -3.97
C LEU A 4 18.19 2.53 -3.08
N SER A 5 19.44 2.24 -2.68
CA SER A 5 20.26 3.15 -1.90
C SER A 5 20.62 4.42 -2.67
N ALA A 6 20.96 4.29 -3.95
CA ALA A 6 21.24 5.42 -4.82
C ALA A 6 19.98 6.28 -5.06
N ALA A 7 18.84 5.65 -5.36
CA ALA A 7 17.57 6.35 -5.53
C ALA A 7 17.18 7.13 -4.27
N HIS A 8 17.31 6.49 -3.09
CA HIS A 8 17.03 7.14 -1.80
C HIS A 8 17.95 8.35 -1.56
N ALA A 9 19.25 8.22 -1.84
CA ALA A 9 20.21 9.31 -1.68
C ALA A 9 19.93 10.51 -2.60
N LEU A 10 19.34 10.24 -3.78
CA LEU A 10 18.94 11.26 -4.75
C LEU A 10 17.50 11.80 -4.52
N GLY A 11 16.80 11.34 -3.50
CA GLY A 11 15.41 11.73 -3.24
C GLY A 11 14.41 11.23 -4.29
N ILE A 12 14.78 10.19 -5.06
CA ILE A 12 13.90 9.60 -6.07
C ILE A 12 12.84 8.75 -5.39
N VAL A 13 11.58 8.95 -5.76
CA VAL A 13 10.46 8.12 -5.30
C VAL A 13 10.61 6.70 -5.83
N THR A 14 10.51 5.74 -4.94
CA THR A 14 10.63 4.32 -5.26
C THR A 14 9.36 3.59 -4.89
N VAL A 15 8.89 2.71 -5.78
CA VAL A 15 7.69 1.88 -5.59
C VAL A 15 8.07 0.42 -5.77
N MET A 16 7.60 -0.43 -4.87
CA MET A 16 7.80 -1.88 -4.95
C MET A 16 6.47 -2.59 -4.77
N ASN A 17 6.12 -3.44 -5.72
CA ASN A 17 5.08 -4.46 -5.56
C ASN A 17 5.75 -5.74 -5.04
N LEU A 18 5.27 -6.24 -3.90
CA LEU A 18 5.90 -7.36 -3.18
C LEU A 18 5.39 -8.72 -3.70
N SER A 19 5.37 -8.92 -4.97
CA SER A 19 4.98 -10.20 -5.57
C SER A 19 6.10 -10.76 -6.44
N PRO A 20 6.62 -11.97 -6.17
CA PRO A 20 6.30 -12.88 -5.05
C PRO A 20 6.90 -12.43 -3.70
N LEU A 21 6.34 -12.97 -2.61
CA LEU A 21 6.86 -12.72 -1.26
C LEU A 21 8.33 -13.18 -1.14
N PRO A 22 9.25 -12.34 -0.64
CA PRO A 22 10.63 -12.71 -0.42
C PRO A 22 10.75 -13.77 0.70
N THR A 23 11.86 -14.48 0.72
CA THR A 23 12.18 -15.35 1.87
C THR A 23 12.32 -14.53 3.15
N ALA A 24 12.16 -15.17 4.32
CA ALA A 24 12.31 -14.49 5.60
C ALA A 24 13.69 -13.85 5.80
N GLU A 25 14.74 -14.45 5.24
CA GLU A 25 16.09 -13.91 5.25
C GLU A 25 16.18 -12.64 4.40
N GLN A 26 15.72 -12.71 3.14
CA GLN A 26 15.67 -11.56 2.24
C GLN A 26 14.84 -10.41 2.82
N ALA A 27 13.69 -10.74 3.45
CA ALA A 27 12.83 -9.74 4.07
C ALA A 27 13.51 -9.03 5.25
N ARG A 28 14.29 -9.72 6.06
CA ARG A 28 15.04 -9.12 7.18
C ARG A 28 16.21 -8.25 6.73
N GLU A 29 16.87 -8.61 5.63
CA GLU A 29 18.04 -7.89 5.12
C GLU A 29 17.67 -6.71 4.22
N PHE A 30 16.44 -6.67 3.71
CA PHE A 30 16.02 -5.62 2.78
C PHE A 30 15.95 -4.25 3.48
N PRO A 31 16.50 -3.18 2.87
CA PRO A 31 16.55 -1.84 3.46
C PRO A 31 15.22 -1.09 3.28
N TRP A 32 14.14 -1.59 3.92
CA TRP A 32 12.77 -1.06 3.81
C TRP A 32 12.67 0.45 4.05
N GLY A 33 13.43 0.98 5.00
CA GLY A 33 13.43 2.42 5.31
C GLY A 33 13.92 3.34 4.19
N LYS A 34 14.46 2.76 3.10
CA LYS A 34 14.84 3.50 1.88
C LYS A 34 13.77 3.45 0.78
N LEU A 35 12.76 2.60 0.96
CA LEU A 35 11.64 2.48 0.02
C LEU A 35 10.58 3.55 0.33
N THR A 36 10.06 4.22 -0.71
CA THR A 36 9.01 5.24 -0.55
C THR A 36 7.63 4.60 -0.45
N TRP A 37 7.33 3.64 -1.33
CA TRP A 37 6.03 2.97 -1.43
C TRP A 37 6.18 1.47 -1.51
N LEU A 38 5.45 0.77 -0.66
CA LEU A 38 5.30 -0.69 -0.67
C LEU A 38 3.86 -1.04 -1.01
N ILE A 39 3.66 -1.85 -2.04
CA ILE A 39 2.37 -2.38 -2.45
C ILE A 39 2.35 -3.87 -2.11
N VAL A 40 1.36 -4.30 -1.36
CA VAL A 40 1.17 -5.68 -0.92
C VAL A 40 -0.31 -6.05 -1.03
N ASN A 41 -0.62 -7.33 -1.16
CA ASN A 41 -1.96 -7.84 -0.82
C ASN A 41 -2.01 -8.26 0.67
N GLU A 42 -3.19 -8.64 1.16
CA GLU A 42 -3.39 -9.04 2.56
C GLU A 42 -2.50 -10.22 2.98
N GLY A 43 -2.37 -11.23 2.11
CA GLY A 43 -1.51 -12.39 2.36
C GLY A 43 -0.03 -12.03 2.42
N GLU A 44 0.43 -11.19 1.50
CA GLU A 44 1.81 -10.70 1.47
C GLU A 44 2.13 -9.82 2.68
N ALA A 45 1.19 -8.98 3.12
CA ALA A 45 1.33 -8.16 4.32
C ALA A 45 1.52 -9.03 5.58
N GLY A 46 0.70 -10.08 5.73
CA GLY A 46 0.82 -11.04 6.83
C GLY A 46 2.12 -11.84 6.79
N GLY A 47 2.51 -12.33 5.60
CA GLY A 47 3.77 -13.05 5.40
C GLY A 47 5.00 -12.18 5.69
N LEU A 48 4.96 -10.92 5.28
CA LEU A 48 6.05 -9.98 5.55
C LEU A 48 6.18 -9.67 7.05
N LEU A 49 5.07 -9.44 7.75
CA LEU A 49 5.06 -9.29 9.22
C LEU A 49 5.66 -10.50 9.93
N THR A 50 5.27 -11.71 9.51
CA THR A 50 5.85 -12.95 10.05
C THR A 50 7.38 -12.99 9.83
N SER A 51 7.86 -12.51 8.70
CA SER A 51 9.27 -12.53 8.33
C SER A 51 10.13 -11.51 9.08
N VAL A 52 9.61 -10.31 9.31
CA VAL A 52 10.33 -9.23 10.01
C VAL A 52 10.09 -9.22 11.53
N GLY A 53 9.14 -10.03 12.01
CA GLY A 53 8.67 -10.06 13.38
C GLY A 53 7.51 -9.10 13.63
N GLU A 54 6.59 -9.46 14.55
CA GLU A 54 5.52 -8.54 14.94
C GLU A 54 6.08 -7.41 15.84
N PRO A 55 5.58 -6.18 15.70
CA PRO A 55 5.98 -5.10 16.58
C PRO A 55 5.50 -5.37 18.02
N HIS A 56 6.33 -5.06 19.02
CA HIS A 56 5.98 -5.25 20.44
C HIS A 56 4.76 -4.42 20.87
N ALA A 57 4.55 -3.28 20.24
CA ALA A 57 3.34 -2.46 20.39
C ALA A 57 3.01 -1.91 18.99
N ALA A 58 1.84 -2.24 18.48
CA ALA A 58 1.34 -1.69 17.22
C ALA A 58 0.35 -0.58 17.54
N ASP A 59 0.66 0.64 17.10
CA ASP A 59 -0.31 1.72 17.10
C ASP A 59 -1.40 1.37 16.08
N VAL A 60 -2.65 1.41 16.50
CA VAL A 60 -3.79 1.29 15.58
C VAL A 60 -3.90 2.61 14.83
N ILE A 61 -3.61 2.58 13.53
CA ILE A 61 -3.76 3.74 12.67
C ILE A 61 -5.25 3.93 12.38
N GLU A 62 -5.80 5.09 12.71
CA GLU A 62 -7.21 5.39 12.47
C GLU A 62 -7.56 5.26 10.98
N LEU A 63 -8.65 4.55 10.68
CA LEU A 63 -9.12 4.32 9.32
C LEU A 63 -10.23 5.31 8.97
N ALA A 64 -9.95 6.17 8.00
CA ALA A 64 -10.97 7.01 7.41
C ALA A 64 -11.79 6.19 6.39
N LEU A 65 -13.06 5.94 6.70
CA LEU A 65 -14.00 5.28 5.80
C LEU A 65 -14.81 6.34 5.03
N PRO A 66 -15.02 6.18 3.71
CA PRO A 66 -15.93 7.01 2.94
C PRO A 66 -17.37 6.90 3.46
N GLU A 67 -18.17 7.96 3.32
CA GLU A 67 -19.59 7.91 3.63
C GLU A 67 -20.28 6.80 2.82
N GLY A 68 -21.18 6.05 3.48
CA GLY A 68 -21.90 4.94 2.86
C GLY A 68 -21.11 3.64 2.74
N THR A 69 -19.91 3.55 3.31
CA THR A 69 -19.20 2.27 3.42
C THR A 69 -20.01 1.33 4.33
N PRO A 70 -20.40 0.12 3.87
CA PRO A 70 -21.14 -0.83 4.72
C PRO A 70 -20.34 -1.17 5.97
N GLU A 71 -21.00 -1.18 7.14
CA GLU A 71 -20.35 -1.46 8.43
C GLU A 71 -19.78 -2.90 8.51
N ASP A 72 -20.36 -3.84 7.76
CA ASP A 72 -19.94 -5.25 7.75
C ASP A 72 -18.93 -5.56 6.63
N GLN A 73 -17.80 -4.84 6.62
CA GLN A 73 -16.68 -5.19 5.76
C GLN A 73 -15.59 -5.90 6.55
N THR A 74 -15.82 -7.17 6.88
CA THR A 74 -14.86 -8.01 7.61
C THR A 74 -13.48 -8.04 6.93
N ALA A 75 -13.45 -8.11 5.59
CA ALA A 75 -12.21 -8.07 4.83
C ALA A 75 -11.44 -6.76 5.01
N VAL A 76 -12.14 -5.61 4.98
CA VAL A 76 -11.52 -4.30 5.19
C VAL A 76 -10.96 -4.18 6.62
N ARG A 77 -11.70 -4.66 7.62
CA ARG A 77 -11.25 -4.64 9.03
C ARG A 77 -10.04 -5.54 9.25
N SER A 78 -10.05 -6.76 8.69
CA SER A 78 -8.92 -7.70 8.75
C SER A 78 -7.68 -7.09 8.13
N ALA A 79 -7.79 -6.61 6.90
CA ALA A 79 -6.68 -5.98 6.19
C ALA A 79 -6.18 -4.69 6.87
N HIS A 80 -7.09 -3.91 7.45
CA HIS A 80 -6.72 -2.74 8.23
C HIS A 80 -5.90 -3.13 9.46
N ALA A 81 -6.29 -4.17 10.19
CA ALA A 81 -5.54 -4.65 11.36
C ALA A 81 -4.13 -5.12 10.98
N ILE A 82 -3.99 -5.92 9.91
CA ILE A 82 -2.70 -6.40 9.41
C ILE A 82 -1.87 -5.22 8.87
N GLY A 83 -2.47 -4.39 8.04
CA GLY A 83 -1.81 -3.24 7.43
C GLY A 83 -1.37 -2.19 8.46
N SER A 84 -2.14 -1.95 9.52
CA SER A 84 -1.75 -1.06 10.63
C SER A 84 -0.52 -1.58 11.35
N LYS A 85 -0.46 -2.88 11.66
CA LYS A 85 0.72 -3.51 12.27
C LYS A 85 1.94 -3.36 11.37
N LEU A 86 1.79 -3.62 10.07
CA LEU A 86 2.88 -3.46 9.10
C LEU A 86 3.34 -2.01 9.00
N ALA A 87 2.41 -1.08 8.82
CA ALA A 87 2.70 0.33 8.63
C ALA A 87 3.27 1.02 9.87
N SER A 88 2.91 0.57 11.09
CA SER A 88 3.47 1.06 12.36
C SER A 88 4.77 0.35 12.77
N HIS A 89 5.14 -0.76 12.10
CA HIS A 89 6.38 -1.44 12.40
C HIS A 89 7.60 -0.53 12.18
N PRO A 90 8.59 -0.50 13.10
CA PRO A 90 9.76 0.39 13.03
C PRO A 90 10.50 0.33 11.68
N THR A 91 10.58 -0.85 11.09
CA THR A 91 11.21 -1.09 9.78
C THR A 91 10.53 -0.31 8.65
N PHE A 92 9.19 -0.13 8.70
CA PHE A 92 8.40 0.55 7.67
C PHE A 92 7.98 1.97 8.06
N LYS A 93 8.52 2.53 9.15
CA LYS A 93 8.13 3.86 9.66
C LYS A 93 8.16 4.95 8.57
N ARG A 94 9.13 4.88 7.65
CA ARG A 94 9.32 5.85 6.56
C ARG A 94 8.70 5.42 5.23
N THR A 95 8.16 4.21 5.13
CA THR A 95 7.61 3.62 3.92
C THR A 95 6.09 3.73 3.93
N ASN A 96 5.50 4.35 2.91
CA ASN A 96 4.06 4.29 2.72
C ASN A 96 3.65 2.88 2.27
N VAL A 97 2.52 2.40 2.75
CA VAL A 97 2.05 1.04 2.46
C VAL A 97 0.68 1.10 1.80
N ILE A 98 0.51 0.40 0.69
CA ILE A 98 -0.78 0.16 0.07
C ILE A 98 -1.08 -1.33 0.20
N CYS A 99 -2.20 -1.66 0.85
CA CYS A 99 -2.71 -3.02 0.93
C CYS A 99 -3.89 -3.19 -0.03
N THR A 100 -3.71 -3.99 -1.09
CA THR A 100 -4.75 -4.27 -2.09
C THR A 100 -5.64 -5.41 -1.61
N LEU A 101 -6.96 -5.29 -1.84
CA LEU A 101 -8.01 -6.19 -1.35
C LEU A 101 -8.85 -6.78 -2.50
N GLY A 102 -8.27 -6.87 -3.69
CA GLY A 102 -8.96 -7.36 -4.88
C GLY A 102 -10.25 -6.60 -5.18
N SER A 103 -11.36 -7.29 -5.28
CA SER A 103 -12.68 -6.68 -5.57
C SER A 103 -13.23 -5.79 -4.46
N VAL A 104 -12.62 -5.76 -3.30
CA VAL A 104 -13.04 -4.90 -2.17
C VAL A 104 -12.39 -3.52 -2.27
N GLY A 105 -11.23 -3.39 -2.90
CA GLY A 105 -10.52 -2.11 -3.04
C GLY A 105 -9.11 -2.13 -2.46
N LEU A 106 -8.75 -1.10 -1.72
CA LEU A 106 -7.44 -0.99 -1.06
C LEU A 106 -7.50 -0.16 0.21
N ILE A 107 -6.47 -0.33 1.05
CA ILE A 107 -6.18 0.57 2.17
C ILE A 107 -4.77 1.13 1.97
N ALA A 108 -4.63 2.46 1.99
CA ALA A 108 -3.35 3.14 1.94
C ALA A 108 -2.98 3.71 3.31
N PHE A 109 -1.80 3.35 3.82
CA PHE A 109 -1.22 3.86 5.06
C PHE A 109 -0.12 4.85 4.70
N VAL A 110 -0.38 6.14 4.88
CA VAL A 110 0.44 7.21 4.33
C VAL A 110 0.81 8.27 5.36
N SER A 111 2.02 8.79 5.26
CA SER A 111 2.43 9.99 5.99
C SER A 111 2.10 11.22 5.16
N LEU A 112 1.11 12.01 5.60
CA LEU A 112 0.61 13.18 4.88
C LEU A 112 1.39 14.46 5.19
N ALA A 113 2.19 14.47 6.26
CA ALA A 113 3.07 15.58 6.62
C ALA A 113 4.33 15.05 7.32
N GLN A 114 5.44 15.79 7.21
CA GLN A 114 6.68 15.45 7.91
C GLN A 114 6.44 15.52 9.44
N GLY A 115 6.74 14.41 10.13
CA GLY A 115 6.61 14.32 11.59
C GLY A 115 5.22 13.94 12.10
N ALA A 116 4.19 13.92 11.27
CA ALA A 116 2.90 13.34 11.61
C ALA A 116 2.96 11.81 11.52
N GLY A 117 2.14 11.12 12.33
CA GLY A 117 1.90 9.69 12.19
C GLY A 117 1.30 9.37 10.82
N LYS A 118 1.18 8.08 10.52
CA LYS A 118 0.48 7.65 9.30
C LYS A 118 -1.04 7.74 9.50
N SER A 119 -1.74 8.04 8.40
CA SER A 119 -3.20 7.93 8.29
C SER A 119 -3.54 6.74 7.41
N ALA A 120 -4.64 6.05 7.68
CA ALA A 120 -5.16 5.01 6.82
C ALA A 120 -6.35 5.54 6.01
N LEU A 121 -6.34 5.29 4.71
CA LEU A 121 -7.38 5.69 3.76
C LEU A 121 -7.90 4.44 3.07
N TYR A 122 -9.21 4.17 3.15
CA TYR A 122 -9.84 3.12 2.39
C TYR A 122 -10.44 3.67 1.10
N LEU A 123 -10.18 2.98 0.00
CA LEU A 123 -10.79 3.27 -1.30
C LEU A 123 -11.45 1.98 -1.83
N PRO A 124 -12.76 2.00 -2.08
CA PRO A 124 -13.46 0.84 -2.65
C PRO A 124 -12.99 0.58 -4.09
N ALA A 125 -13.05 -0.67 -4.52
CA ALA A 125 -12.80 -1.01 -5.92
C ALA A 125 -13.83 -0.34 -6.84
N ALA A 126 -13.43 -0.04 -8.06
CA ALA A 126 -14.34 0.43 -9.08
C ALA A 126 -15.40 -0.64 -9.39
N LYS A 127 -16.64 -0.21 -9.62
CA LYS A 127 -17.69 -1.10 -10.11
C LYS A 127 -17.35 -1.53 -11.54
N LEU A 128 -17.39 -2.83 -11.78
CA LEU A 128 -17.20 -3.41 -13.11
C LEU A 128 -18.55 -3.51 -13.82
N ASP A 129 -18.55 -3.25 -15.12
CA ASP A 129 -19.77 -3.35 -15.96
C ASP A 129 -20.05 -4.80 -16.40
N GLY A 130 -19.24 -5.78 -15.96
CA GLY A 130 -19.37 -7.18 -16.33
C GLY A 130 -18.63 -8.12 -15.37
N PRO A 131 -18.73 -9.44 -15.61
CA PRO A 131 -18.03 -10.42 -14.80
C PRO A 131 -16.51 -10.30 -14.97
N VAL A 132 -15.79 -10.55 -13.88
CA VAL A 132 -14.33 -10.66 -13.93
C VAL A 132 -13.97 -11.96 -14.64
N VAL A 133 -13.20 -11.86 -15.72
CA VAL A 133 -12.78 -13.02 -16.52
C VAL A 133 -11.42 -13.54 -16.05
N ASP A 134 -10.48 -12.63 -15.79
CA ASP A 134 -9.14 -12.94 -15.31
C ASP A 134 -8.61 -11.80 -14.46
N THR A 135 -7.87 -12.14 -13.42
CA THR A 135 -7.20 -11.18 -12.51
C THR A 135 -5.69 -11.20 -12.65
N THR A 136 -5.14 -11.99 -13.58
CA THR A 136 -3.71 -12.06 -13.85
C THR A 136 -3.17 -10.70 -14.24
N GLY A 137 -2.12 -10.25 -13.58
CA GLY A 137 -1.52 -8.94 -13.82
C GLY A 137 -2.29 -7.73 -13.28
N ALA A 138 -3.44 -7.93 -12.59
CA ALA A 138 -4.19 -6.79 -12.03
C ALA A 138 -3.36 -5.95 -11.04
N GLY A 139 -2.52 -6.62 -10.24
CA GLY A 139 -1.58 -5.94 -9.33
C GLY A 139 -0.51 -5.14 -10.07
N ASP A 140 -0.01 -5.67 -11.19
CA ASP A 140 1.00 -5.00 -12.02
C ASP A 140 0.40 -3.79 -12.73
N CYS A 141 -0.82 -3.94 -13.28
CA CYS A 141 -1.58 -2.83 -13.86
C CYS A 141 -1.82 -1.73 -12.81
N PHE A 142 -2.31 -2.09 -11.63
CA PHE A 142 -2.48 -1.13 -10.53
C PHE A 142 -1.18 -0.39 -10.23
N THR A 143 -0.07 -1.12 -10.09
CA THR A 143 1.25 -0.53 -9.81
C THR A 143 1.68 0.43 -10.91
N GLY A 144 1.50 0.07 -12.19
CA GLY A 144 1.83 0.92 -13.33
C GLY A 144 1.04 2.23 -13.35
N TYR A 145 -0.28 2.16 -13.13
CA TYR A 145 -1.14 3.36 -13.07
C TYR A 145 -0.84 4.22 -11.84
N PHE A 146 -0.56 3.59 -10.70
CA PHE A 146 -0.17 4.31 -9.49
C PHE A 146 1.13 5.09 -9.70
N VAL A 147 2.15 4.47 -10.31
CA VAL A 147 3.42 5.14 -10.64
C VAL A 147 3.20 6.27 -11.63
N SER A 148 2.42 6.05 -12.70
CA SER A 148 2.09 7.09 -13.67
C SER A 148 1.40 8.29 -13.01
N GLY A 149 0.41 8.03 -12.16
CA GLY A 149 -0.28 9.10 -11.43
C GLY A 149 0.64 9.86 -10.47
N LEU A 150 1.58 9.17 -9.80
CA LEU A 150 2.58 9.83 -8.95
C LEU A 150 3.51 10.76 -9.74
N MET A 151 3.81 10.44 -11.00
CA MET A 151 4.65 11.29 -11.86
C MET A 151 3.92 12.55 -12.32
N ASP A 152 2.60 12.48 -12.49
CA ASP A 152 1.78 13.61 -12.95
C ASP A 152 1.42 14.58 -11.81
N THR A 153 1.46 14.12 -10.56
CA THR A 153 1.13 14.99 -9.41
C THR A 153 2.36 15.78 -8.94
N ARG A 154 2.12 17.03 -8.59
CA ARG A 154 3.10 17.82 -7.81
C ARG A 154 3.05 17.32 -6.37
N GLN A 155 3.93 16.37 -6.06
CA GLN A 155 4.00 15.62 -4.80
C GLN A 155 3.67 16.47 -3.55
N GLY A 156 2.75 16.01 -2.72
CA GLY A 156 2.63 16.41 -1.33
C GLY A 156 1.26 16.74 -0.78
N ARG A 157 0.19 16.82 -1.58
CA ARG A 157 -1.16 17.06 -1.08
C ARG A 157 -1.94 15.75 -0.96
N LYS A 158 -2.74 15.64 0.11
CA LYS A 158 -3.62 14.49 0.35
C LYS A 158 -4.61 14.28 -0.79
N GLU A 159 -5.15 15.38 -1.30
CA GLU A 159 -6.12 15.40 -2.40
C GLU A 159 -5.53 14.78 -3.67
N ASP A 160 -4.30 15.16 -4.02
CA ASP A 160 -3.59 14.63 -5.19
C ASP A 160 -3.35 13.12 -5.05
N LEU A 161 -2.98 12.65 -3.85
CA LEU A 161 -2.78 11.23 -3.59
C LEU A 161 -4.08 10.43 -3.67
N VAL A 162 -5.17 10.96 -3.11
CA VAL A 162 -6.50 10.33 -3.20
C VAL A 162 -6.93 10.22 -4.66
N GLU A 163 -6.68 11.24 -5.47
CA GLU A 163 -6.99 11.21 -6.91
C GLU A 163 -6.17 10.14 -7.63
N VAL A 164 -4.85 10.08 -7.39
CA VAL A 164 -3.97 9.03 -7.96
C VAL A 164 -4.45 7.64 -7.61
N LEU A 165 -4.77 7.40 -6.33
CA LEU A 165 -5.27 6.11 -5.87
C LEU A 165 -6.61 5.76 -6.51
N ASN A 166 -7.54 6.73 -6.61
CA ASN A 166 -8.84 6.55 -7.28
C ASN A 166 -8.68 6.23 -8.77
N MET A 167 -7.76 6.87 -9.47
CA MET A 167 -7.46 6.55 -10.86
C MET A 167 -6.91 5.13 -10.99
N SER A 168 -6.01 4.73 -10.09
CA SER A 168 -5.36 3.42 -10.11
C SER A 168 -6.32 2.25 -9.86
N VAL A 169 -7.38 2.44 -9.05
CA VAL A 169 -8.43 1.41 -8.82
C VAL A 169 -9.47 1.36 -9.94
N LYS A 170 -9.55 2.37 -10.81
CA LYS A 170 -10.52 2.42 -11.93
C LYS A 170 -10.03 1.71 -13.19
N VAL A 171 -8.80 1.21 -13.17
CA VAL A 171 -8.23 0.53 -14.33
C VAL A 171 -8.97 -0.77 -14.58
N ARG A 172 -9.55 -0.87 -15.78
CA ARG A 172 -10.14 -2.11 -16.27
C ARG A 172 -9.01 -2.98 -16.83
N PRO A 173 -8.87 -4.24 -16.38
CA PRO A 173 -8.10 -5.19 -17.17
C PRO A 173 -8.76 -5.29 -18.57
N LEU A 174 -7.92 -5.34 -19.58
CA LEU A 174 -8.34 -5.51 -20.98
C LEU A 174 -9.04 -6.86 -21.16
#